data_d57b32ce704ad7ff61b2171547c4cb4a
#
_entry.id   d57b32ce704ad7ff61b2171547c4cb4a
#
_cell.length_a   1.000
_cell.length_b   1.000
_cell.length_c   1.000
_cell.angle_alpha   90.00
_cell.angle_beta   90.00
_cell.angle_gamma   90.00
#
_symmetry.space_group_name_H-M   'P 1'
#
loop_
_entity.id
_entity.type
_entity.pdbx_description
1 polymer ?
#
loop_
_entity_poly.entity_id
_entity_poly.type
_entity_poly.pdbx_seq_one_letter_code
_entity_poly.pdbx_strand_id
1 'polypeptide(L)'
;MFCDKLLQLRREKGFSQEQLADLLNVSRQSVSKWEAGGTMPELEKIVAISDIFGVSVDYLVRDNTVEREQLKTVVTTADNAAVMEQLGEIRQYMKKRESYEYKSKTCLFGMPLVHVRFSNGFGRPAVAKGIIAIGNIAIGVLSLGGLSVGLLALGGLSLGLLALGALALGGVVWGGIGIGIFAFGGIAIGFYAIGGVAVARELAAGGIATGRVAIGNIVHGEQTLLTEGTTGGAIKEFILRNYPNMWGIIVRLITMIGQ
;
A
#
# COMPACT_ATOMS: atom_id res chain seq x y z
N MET A 1 39.44 32.43 -21.35
CA MET A 1 40.43 31.96 -20.32
C MET A 1 39.74 31.68 -18.98
N PHE A 2 40.32 30.87 -18.08
CA PHE A 2 39.76 30.58 -16.75
C PHE A 2 39.45 31.83 -15.93
N CYS A 3 40.40 32.82 -15.94
CA CYS A 3 40.28 34.08 -15.21
C CYS A 3 39.02 34.88 -15.57
N ASP A 4 38.69 34.98 -16.84
CA ASP A 4 37.53 35.71 -17.32
C ASP A 4 36.21 35.04 -16.87
N LYS A 5 36.19 33.73 -16.92
CA LYS A 5 35.03 32.94 -16.49
C LYS A 5 34.79 33.03 -14.98
N LEU A 6 35.86 32.94 -14.19
CA LEU A 6 35.76 33.07 -12.74
C LEU A 6 35.25 34.46 -12.35
N LEU A 7 35.81 35.53 -12.97
CA LEU A 7 35.39 36.91 -12.75
C LEU A 7 33.91 37.11 -13.11
N GLN A 8 33.50 36.57 -14.26
CA GLN A 8 32.11 36.63 -14.72
C GLN A 8 31.15 35.92 -13.77
N LEU A 9 31.43 34.66 -13.40
CA LEU A 9 30.60 33.86 -12.51
C LEU A 9 30.44 34.49 -11.12
N ARG A 10 31.54 35.04 -10.56
CA ARG A 10 31.51 35.75 -9.30
C ARG A 10 30.59 36.96 -9.35
N ARG A 11 30.73 37.78 -10.41
CA ARG A 11 29.91 38.99 -10.61
C ARG A 11 28.42 38.64 -10.82
N GLU A 12 28.13 37.61 -11.60
CA GLU A 12 26.76 37.12 -11.82
C GLU A 12 26.07 36.70 -10.52
N LYS A 13 26.82 36.13 -9.58
CA LYS A 13 26.32 35.74 -8.24
C LYS A 13 26.37 36.87 -7.21
N GLY A 14 26.95 38.04 -7.56
CA GLY A 14 27.05 39.20 -6.67
C GLY A 14 28.08 39.04 -5.55
N PHE A 15 29.02 38.10 -5.64
CA PHE A 15 30.02 37.89 -4.60
C PHE A 15 31.17 38.92 -4.72
N SER A 16 31.67 39.44 -3.57
CA SER A 16 32.96 40.13 -3.50
C SER A 16 34.11 39.11 -3.60
N GLN A 17 35.32 39.55 -3.91
CA GLN A 17 36.50 38.67 -3.89
C GLN A 17 36.76 38.07 -2.49
N GLU A 18 36.43 38.78 -1.45
CA GLU A 18 36.55 38.35 -0.09
C GLU A 18 35.52 37.23 0.27
N GLN A 19 34.28 37.44 -0.11
CA GLN A 19 33.22 36.40 0.08
C GLN A 19 33.53 35.10 -0.69
N LEU A 20 34.03 35.20 -1.91
CA LEU A 20 34.46 34.02 -2.67
C LEU A 20 35.67 33.34 -2.03
N ALA A 21 36.61 34.13 -1.49
CA ALA A 21 37.78 33.60 -0.78
C ALA A 21 37.38 32.83 0.47
N ASP A 22 36.44 33.37 1.25
CA ASP A 22 35.89 32.71 2.45
C ASP A 22 35.21 31.38 2.08
N LEU A 23 34.36 31.36 1.06
CA LEU A 23 33.67 30.13 0.58
C LEU A 23 34.64 29.04 0.12
N LEU A 24 35.79 29.46 -0.46
CA LEU A 24 36.82 28.56 -0.95
C LEU A 24 37.89 28.25 0.10
N ASN A 25 37.79 28.84 1.30
CA ASN A 25 38.80 28.75 2.35
C ASN A 25 40.22 29.07 1.84
N VAL A 26 40.37 30.27 1.22
CA VAL A 26 41.62 30.78 0.68
C VAL A 26 41.74 32.26 1.01
N SER A 27 42.94 32.87 0.77
CA SER A 27 43.10 34.30 0.94
C SER A 27 42.44 35.08 -0.20
N ARG A 28 41.94 36.31 0.08
CA ARG A 28 41.45 37.23 -0.94
C ARG A 28 42.48 37.46 -2.03
N GLN A 29 43.78 37.51 -1.68
CA GLN A 29 44.88 37.68 -2.63
C GLN A 29 44.96 36.51 -3.63
N SER A 30 44.65 35.30 -3.22
CA SER A 30 44.59 34.12 -4.11
C SER A 30 43.51 34.28 -5.17
N VAL A 31 42.30 34.65 -4.76
CA VAL A 31 41.18 34.91 -5.71
C VAL A 31 41.55 36.07 -6.68
N SER A 32 42.13 37.15 -6.15
CA SER A 32 42.59 38.28 -6.98
C SER A 32 43.63 37.87 -8.03
N LYS A 33 44.62 37.03 -7.65
CA LYS A 33 45.62 36.49 -8.59
C LYS A 33 45.01 35.58 -9.65
N TRP A 34 44.02 34.75 -9.27
CA TRP A 34 43.32 33.88 -10.21
C TRP A 34 42.50 34.66 -11.22
N GLU A 35 41.79 35.72 -10.79
CA GLU A 35 41.02 36.59 -11.66
C GLU A 35 41.91 37.47 -12.56
N ALA A 36 43.12 37.84 -12.12
CA ALA A 36 44.11 38.56 -12.91
C ALA A 36 44.89 37.64 -13.88
N GLY A 37 44.66 36.30 -13.83
CA GLY A 37 45.39 35.35 -14.67
C GLY A 37 46.84 35.09 -14.23
N GLY A 38 47.24 35.60 -13.07
CA GLY A 38 48.61 35.46 -12.57
C GLY A 38 48.96 34.05 -12.07
N THR A 39 47.98 33.31 -11.57
CA THR A 39 48.13 31.91 -11.13
C THR A 39 46.85 31.14 -11.38
N MET A 40 46.97 29.83 -11.53
CA MET A 40 45.82 28.94 -11.63
C MET A 40 45.58 28.27 -10.28
N PRO A 41 44.33 28.10 -9.83
CA PRO A 41 44.05 27.36 -8.61
C PRO A 41 44.36 25.87 -8.75
N GLU A 42 44.61 25.22 -7.64
CA GLU A 42 44.75 23.77 -7.58
C GLU A 42 43.43 23.04 -7.96
N LEU A 43 43.54 21.79 -8.42
CA LEU A 43 42.39 21.02 -8.92
C LEU A 43 41.25 20.97 -7.91
N GLU A 44 41.56 20.78 -6.63
CA GLU A 44 40.55 20.76 -5.57
C GLU A 44 39.76 22.05 -5.47
N LYS A 45 40.41 23.21 -5.69
CA LYS A 45 39.78 24.54 -5.69
C LYS A 45 38.96 24.76 -6.97
N ILE A 46 39.39 24.21 -8.12
CA ILE A 46 38.61 24.23 -9.36
C ILE A 46 37.33 23.42 -9.20
N VAL A 47 37.35 22.25 -8.55
CA VAL A 47 36.17 21.46 -8.24
C VAL A 47 35.25 22.22 -7.30
N ALA A 48 35.76 22.82 -6.21
CA ALA A 48 34.95 23.62 -5.30
C ALA A 48 34.31 24.86 -5.99
N ILE A 49 35.02 25.50 -6.91
CA ILE A 49 34.49 26.59 -7.74
C ILE A 49 33.35 26.06 -8.63
N SER A 50 33.52 24.89 -9.24
CA SER A 50 32.51 24.25 -10.08
C SER A 50 31.21 23.99 -9.28
N ASP A 51 31.33 23.50 -8.05
CA ASP A 51 30.18 23.21 -7.16
C ASP A 51 29.46 24.50 -6.71
N ILE A 52 30.23 25.55 -6.31
CA ILE A 52 29.66 26.84 -5.85
C ILE A 52 28.87 27.52 -6.97
N PHE A 53 29.38 27.48 -8.19
CA PHE A 53 28.77 28.17 -9.33
C PHE A 53 27.81 27.27 -10.15
N GLY A 54 27.77 25.94 -9.88
CA GLY A 54 26.93 25.01 -10.61
C GLY A 54 27.33 24.86 -12.08
N VAL A 55 28.65 24.92 -12.37
CA VAL A 55 29.21 24.77 -13.72
C VAL A 55 30.14 23.55 -13.75
N SER A 56 30.35 22.95 -14.92
CA SER A 56 31.30 21.84 -15.02
C SER A 56 32.74 22.29 -14.88
N VAL A 57 33.63 21.46 -14.34
CA VAL A 57 35.09 21.70 -14.32
C VAL A 57 35.60 21.89 -15.74
N ASP A 58 35.08 21.13 -16.69
CA ASP A 58 35.42 21.22 -18.11
C ASP A 58 35.13 22.63 -18.68
N TYR A 59 33.98 23.21 -18.31
CA TYR A 59 33.64 24.60 -18.66
C TYR A 59 34.66 25.60 -18.12
N LEU A 60 35.14 25.40 -16.90
CA LEU A 60 36.12 26.32 -16.28
C LEU A 60 37.48 26.24 -16.97
N VAL A 61 37.92 25.07 -17.39
CA VAL A 61 39.29 24.79 -17.85
C VAL A 61 39.45 24.94 -19.36
N ARG A 62 38.44 24.56 -20.17
CA ARG A 62 38.53 24.65 -21.64
C ARG A 62 38.15 26.01 -22.17
N ASP A 63 38.92 26.53 -23.16
CA ASP A 63 38.70 27.86 -23.74
C ASP A 63 37.61 27.93 -24.85
N ASN A 64 36.84 26.83 -25.05
CA ASN A 64 35.80 26.79 -26.09
C ASN A 64 34.56 27.58 -25.67
N THR A 65 34.46 28.81 -26.10
CA THR A 65 33.33 29.73 -25.90
C THR A 65 32.08 29.39 -26.72
N VAL A 66 32.14 28.39 -27.61
CA VAL A 66 31.07 28.12 -28.60
C VAL A 66 29.94 27.21 -28.06
N GLU A 67 30.17 26.48 -26.96
CA GLU A 67 29.19 25.46 -26.50
C GLU A 67 28.10 25.98 -25.58
N ARG A 68 28.22 27.14 -24.98
CA ARG A 68 27.22 27.65 -24.00
C ARG A 68 25.92 28.11 -24.66
N GLU A 69 25.96 28.59 -25.88
CA GLU A 69 24.74 28.98 -26.62
C GLU A 69 24.10 27.78 -27.31
N GLN A 70 24.87 26.82 -27.78
CA GLN A 70 24.34 25.63 -28.44
C GLN A 70 23.76 24.63 -27.45
N LEU A 71 24.36 24.39 -26.27
CA LEU A 71 23.78 23.53 -25.23
C LEU A 71 22.53 24.14 -24.58
N LYS A 72 22.45 25.47 -24.42
CA LYS A 72 21.20 26.10 -23.96
C LYS A 72 20.09 26.06 -25.00
N THR A 73 20.39 26.09 -26.26
CA THR A 73 19.39 26.12 -27.34
C THR A 73 18.94 24.72 -27.76
N VAL A 74 19.81 23.71 -27.66
CA VAL A 74 19.50 22.33 -28.05
C VAL A 74 18.73 21.59 -26.96
N VAL A 75 18.97 21.89 -25.67
CA VAL A 75 18.27 21.24 -24.55
C VAL A 75 16.92 21.91 -24.21
N THR A 76 16.61 23.10 -24.74
CA THR A 76 15.51 23.88 -24.16
C THR A 76 14.22 23.92 -24.99
N THR A 77 14.15 23.51 -26.24
CA THR A 77 12.88 23.67 -26.99
C THR A 77 12.44 22.48 -27.86
N ALA A 78 13.31 21.82 -28.58
CA ALA A 78 12.89 20.75 -29.49
C ALA A 78 12.86 19.38 -28.80
N ASP A 79 13.89 19.04 -28.00
CA ASP A 79 13.97 17.74 -27.32
C ASP A 79 13.01 17.63 -26.13
N ASN A 80 12.78 18.73 -25.39
CA ASN A 80 11.82 18.73 -24.29
C ASN A 80 10.38 18.60 -24.78
N ALA A 81 10.03 19.14 -25.94
CA ALA A 81 8.68 18.98 -26.51
C ALA A 81 8.49 17.54 -27.00
N ALA A 82 9.44 16.96 -27.71
CA ALA A 82 9.38 15.57 -28.16
C ALA A 82 9.43 14.56 -27.01
N VAL A 83 10.28 14.81 -26.00
CA VAL A 83 10.33 13.98 -24.77
C VAL A 83 9.05 14.14 -23.95
N MET A 84 8.48 15.34 -23.83
CA MET A 84 7.21 15.56 -23.15
C MET A 84 6.04 14.92 -23.91
N GLU A 85 6.07 14.91 -25.24
CA GLU A 85 5.07 14.24 -26.08
C GLU A 85 5.18 12.72 -25.93
N GLN A 86 6.40 12.15 -25.97
CA GLN A 86 6.64 10.72 -25.71
C GLN A 86 6.27 10.33 -24.28
N LEU A 87 6.61 11.15 -23.28
CA LEU A 87 6.18 10.94 -21.89
C LEU A 87 4.66 11.05 -21.76
N GLY A 88 4.03 11.95 -22.52
CA GLY A 88 2.58 12.07 -22.64
C GLY A 88 1.94 10.80 -23.19
N GLU A 89 2.47 10.28 -24.28
CA GLU A 89 2.02 9.01 -24.90
C GLU A 89 2.24 7.82 -23.97
N ILE A 90 3.42 7.68 -23.38
CA ILE A 90 3.72 6.62 -22.40
C ILE A 90 2.77 6.72 -21.21
N ARG A 91 2.53 7.92 -20.69
CA ARG A 91 1.59 8.17 -19.58
C ARG A 91 0.15 7.83 -19.97
N GLN A 92 -0.24 8.13 -21.21
CA GLN A 92 -1.56 7.80 -21.74
C GLN A 92 -1.70 6.28 -21.98
N TYR A 93 -0.65 5.62 -22.48
CA TYR A 93 -0.57 4.15 -22.59
C TYR A 93 -0.63 3.46 -21.24
N MET A 94 0.12 3.94 -20.25
CA MET A 94 0.08 3.43 -18.89
C MET A 94 -1.29 3.64 -18.25
N LYS A 95 -1.89 4.83 -18.40
CA LYS A 95 -3.22 5.15 -17.88
C LYS A 95 -4.33 4.29 -18.51
N LYS A 96 -4.20 3.92 -19.79
CA LYS A 96 -5.15 3.04 -20.50
C LYS A 96 -5.02 1.57 -20.05
N ARG A 97 -3.86 1.16 -19.55
CA ARG A 97 -3.59 -0.19 -19.04
C ARG A 97 -3.89 -0.35 -17.56
N GLU A 98 -4.10 0.74 -16.83
CA GLU A 98 -4.26 0.78 -15.38
C GLU A 98 -5.69 0.56 -14.88
N SER A 99 -6.71 0.68 -15.72
CA SER A 99 -8.09 0.53 -15.27
C SER A 99 -8.92 -0.28 -16.27
N TYR A 100 -9.47 -1.39 -15.79
CA TYR A 100 -10.51 -2.13 -16.49
C TYR A 100 -11.86 -1.83 -15.85
N GLU A 101 -12.85 -1.38 -16.64
CA GLU A 101 -14.20 -1.15 -16.17
C GLU A 101 -15.20 -1.79 -17.12
N TYR A 102 -16.07 -2.65 -16.59
CA TYR A 102 -17.20 -3.23 -17.29
C TYR A 102 -18.47 -3.03 -16.47
N LYS A 103 -19.50 -2.44 -17.09
CA LYS A 103 -20.84 -2.30 -16.51
C LYS A 103 -21.86 -3.00 -17.38
N SER A 104 -22.70 -3.83 -16.78
CA SER A 104 -23.83 -4.42 -17.46
C SER A 104 -24.84 -3.34 -17.88
N LYS A 105 -25.42 -3.48 -19.06
CA LYS A 105 -26.53 -2.63 -19.54
C LYS A 105 -27.81 -2.88 -18.75
N THR A 106 -27.98 -4.07 -18.17
CA THR A 106 -29.14 -4.44 -17.35
C THR A 106 -28.98 -3.85 -15.97
N CYS A 107 -29.91 -3.00 -15.56
CA CYS A 107 -29.98 -2.42 -14.22
C CYS A 107 -31.19 -3.01 -13.49
N LEU A 108 -31.00 -3.36 -12.22
CA LEU A 108 -32.03 -3.80 -11.30
C LEU A 108 -31.99 -2.91 -10.05
N PHE A 109 -33.11 -2.34 -9.64
CA PHE A 109 -33.20 -1.36 -8.54
C PHE A 109 -32.27 -0.15 -8.69
N GLY A 110 -32.03 0.33 -9.93
CA GLY A 110 -31.14 1.47 -10.20
C GLY A 110 -29.63 1.17 -10.11
N MET A 111 -29.26 -0.09 -9.89
CA MET A 111 -27.87 -0.55 -9.87
C MET A 111 -27.58 -1.50 -11.04
N PRO A 112 -26.39 -1.44 -11.65
CA PRO A 112 -26.01 -2.40 -12.67
C PRO A 112 -25.96 -3.82 -12.11
N LEU A 113 -26.45 -4.78 -12.89
CA LEU A 113 -26.46 -6.20 -12.48
C LEU A 113 -25.03 -6.68 -12.19
N VAL A 114 -24.09 -6.35 -13.08
CA VAL A 114 -22.67 -6.69 -12.94
C VAL A 114 -21.83 -5.43 -13.15
N HIS A 115 -20.98 -5.15 -12.20
CA HIS A 115 -19.98 -4.10 -12.30
C HIS A 115 -18.60 -4.64 -11.91
N VAL A 116 -17.73 -4.71 -12.92
CA VAL A 116 -16.34 -5.13 -12.75
C VAL A 116 -15.44 -3.91 -12.88
N ARG A 117 -14.60 -3.63 -11.89
CA ARG A 117 -13.68 -2.49 -11.95
C ARG A 117 -12.37 -2.79 -11.22
N PHE A 118 -11.29 -2.82 -11.98
CA PHE A 118 -9.94 -2.98 -11.48
C PHE A 118 -9.11 -1.75 -11.81
N SER A 119 -8.25 -1.34 -10.87
CA SER A 119 -7.23 -0.31 -11.08
C SER A 119 -5.93 -0.77 -10.45
N ASN A 120 -4.85 -0.74 -11.24
CA ASN A 120 -3.50 -1.15 -10.80
C ASN A 120 -2.59 0.05 -10.47
N GLY A 121 -3.08 1.29 -10.52
CA GLY A 121 -2.28 2.48 -10.29
C GLY A 121 -2.30 2.97 -8.84
N PHE A 122 -1.30 3.77 -8.46
CA PHE A 122 -1.20 4.51 -7.20
C PHE A 122 -2.27 5.63 -7.06
N GLY A 123 -3.31 5.61 -7.92
CA GLY A 123 -4.41 6.55 -7.91
C GLY A 123 -5.51 6.19 -6.91
N ARG A 124 -6.69 6.80 -7.09
CA ARG A 124 -7.87 6.50 -6.26
C ARG A 124 -8.30 5.06 -6.46
N PRO A 125 -8.56 4.31 -5.37
CA PRO A 125 -8.97 2.92 -5.47
C PRO A 125 -10.25 2.79 -6.30
N ALA A 126 -10.27 1.83 -7.23
CA ALA A 126 -11.42 1.57 -8.07
C ALA A 126 -12.54 0.93 -7.25
N VAL A 127 -13.69 1.60 -7.18
CA VAL A 127 -14.87 1.11 -6.49
C VAL A 127 -15.87 0.56 -7.51
N ALA A 128 -16.16 -0.73 -7.45
CA ALA A 128 -17.24 -1.38 -8.19
C ALA A 128 -18.53 -1.34 -7.36
N LYS A 129 -19.64 -0.87 -7.95
CA LYS A 129 -20.96 -0.80 -7.29
C LYS A 129 -22.02 -1.47 -8.18
N GLY A 130 -22.61 -2.56 -7.70
CA GLY A 130 -23.59 -3.31 -8.46
C GLY A 130 -24.23 -4.43 -7.65
N ILE A 131 -25.17 -5.18 -8.19
CA ILE A 131 -25.68 -6.39 -7.53
C ILE A 131 -24.55 -7.41 -7.39
N ILE A 132 -23.82 -7.65 -8.48
CA ILE A 132 -22.57 -8.38 -8.51
C ILE A 132 -21.45 -7.37 -8.74
N ALA A 133 -20.66 -7.10 -7.71
CA ALA A 133 -19.54 -6.15 -7.77
C ALA A 133 -18.21 -6.92 -7.67
N ILE A 134 -17.30 -6.66 -8.62
CA ILE A 134 -15.99 -7.31 -8.68
C ILE A 134 -14.92 -6.24 -8.88
N GLY A 135 -13.92 -6.17 -7.99
CA GLY A 135 -12.84 -5.18 -8.13
C GLY A 135 -11.97 -5.02 -6.89
N ASN A 136 -11.16 -3.97 -6.87
CA ASN A 136 -10.31 -3.68 -5.71
C ASN A 136 -11.16 -3.39 -4.47
N ILE A 137 -12.20 -2.56 -4.64
CA ILE A 137 -13.25 -2.33 -3.65
C ILE A 137 -14.57 -2.70 -4.30
N ALA A 138 -15.30 -3.63 -3.73
CA ALA A 138 -16.59 -4.12 -4.24
C ALA A 138 -17.71 -3.83 -3.25
N ILE A 139 -18.79 -3.19 -3.71
CA ILE A 139 -19.97 -2.87 -2.90
C ILE A 139 -21.20 -3.37 -3.64
N GLY A 140 -21.90 -4.35 -3.07
CA GLY A 140 -23.06 -4.95 -3.74
C GLY A 140 -23.73 -6.03 -2.93
N VAL A 141 -24.69 -6.73 -3.52
CA VAL A 141 -25.31 -7.92 -2.88
C VAL A 141 -24.29 -9.05 -2.84
N LEU A 142 -23.66 -9.35 -3.95
CA LEU A 142 -22.52 -10.24 -4.08
C LEU A 142 -21.28 -9.39 -4.39
N SER A 143 -20.33 -9.35 -3.49
CA SER A 143 -19.13 -8.53 -3.60
C SER A 143 -17.86 -9.41 -3.55
N LEU A 144 -16.99 -9.23 -4.55
CA LEU A 144 -15.73 -9.95 -4.74
C LEU A 144 -14.60 -8.94 -4.89
N GLY A 145 -13.67 -8.88 -3.96
CA GLY A 145 -12.58 -7.89 -4.07
C GLY A 145 -11.58 -7.89 -2.93
N GLY A 146 -10.62 -6.98 -2.99
CA GLY A 146 -9.68 -6.76 -1.89
C GLY A 146 -10.41 -6.30 -0.62
N LEU A 147 -11.25 -5.28 -0.77
CA LEU A 147 -12.27 -4.84 0.18
C LEU A 147 -13.64 -5.19 -0.39
N SER A 148 -14.44 -5.97 0.33
CA SER A 148 -15.78 -6.36 -0.08
C SER A 148 -16.82 -6.00 0.96
N VAL A 149 -17.91 -5.35 0.52
CA VAL A 149 -19.04 -4.95 1.37
C VAL A 149 -20.34 -5.39 0.70
N GLY A 150 -21.12 -6.22 1.38
CA GLY A 150 -22.37 -6.72 0.79
C GLY A 150 -23.10 -7.75 1.62
N LEU A 151 -24.14 -8.34 1.05
CA LEU A 151 -24.84 -9.45 1.69
C LEU A 151 -23.93 -10.70 1.75
N LEU A 152 -23.34 -11.02 0.59
CA LEU A 152 -22.30 -12.03 0.42
C LEU A 152 -21.00 -11.31 0.07
N ALA A 153 -20.05 -11.29 0.98
CA ALA A 153 -18.79 -10.59 0.82
C ALA A 153 -17.61 -11.59 0.81
N LEU A 154 -16.82 -11.55 -0.27
CA LEU A 154 -15.67 -12.42 -0.48
C LEU A 154 -14.45 -11.55 -0.78
N GLY A 155 -13.42 -11.61 0.06
CA GLY A 155 -12.24 -10.77 -0.16
C GLY A 155 -11.18 -10.83 0.93
N GLY A 156 -10.19 -9.96 0.83
CA GLY A 156 -9.17 -9.82 1.86
C GLY A 156 -9.77 -9.29 3.17
N LEU A 157 -10.45 -8.15 3.07
CA LEU A 157 -11.32 -7.59 4.11
C LEU A 157 -12.77 -7.73 3.64
N SER A 158 -13.59 -8.44 4.38
CA SER A 158 -14.98 -8.69 4.03
C SER A 158 -15.94 -8.23 5.12
N LEU A 159 -16.99 -7.50 4.73
CA LEU A 159 -18.02 -7.00 5.62
C LEU A 159 -19.39 -7.34 5.03
N GLY A 160 -20.15 -8.19 5.72
CA GLY A 160 -21.44 -8.63 5.19
C GLY A 160 -22.22 -9.55 6.11
N LEU A 161 -23.43 -9.96 5.67
CA LEU A 161 -24.20 -10.98 6.40
C LEU A 161 -23.46 -12.32 6.38
N LEU A 162 -22.97 -12.71 5.19
CA LEU A 162 -22.05 -13.83 5.01
C LEU A 162 -20.74 -13.26 4.50
N ALA A 163 -19.67 -13.34 5.30
CA ALA A 163 -18.38 -12.79 4.98
C ALA A 163 -17.29 -13.87 5.01
N LEU A 164 -16.52 -13.94 3.90
CA LEU A 164 -15.39 -14.85 3.77
C LEU A 164 -14.14 -14.03 3.39
N GLY A 165 -13.05 -14.17 4.17
CA GLY A 165 -11.84 -13.45 3.90
C GLY A 165 -10.73 -13.64 4.91
N ALA A 166 -9.62 -12.95 4.75
CA ALA A 166 -8.56 -12.97 5.75
C ALA A 166 -9.03 -12.30 7.05
N LEU A 167 -9.71 -11.17 6.95
CA LEU A 167 -10.44 -10.52 8.02
C LEU A 167 -11.91 -10.41 7.61
N ALA A 168 -12.81 -11.05 8.37
CA ALA A 168 -14.22 -11.11 8.08
C ALA A 168 -15.05 -10.55 9.24
N LEU A 169 -16.01 -9.67 8.91
CA LEU A 169 -16.91 -9.01 9.87
C LEU A 169 -18.37 -9.20 9.41
N GLY A 170 -19.24 -9.69 10.30
CA GLY A 170 -20.64 -9.85 9.90
C GLY A 170 -21.48 -10.80 10.70
N GLY A 171 -22.51 -11.36 10.08
CA GLY A 171 -23.42 -12.34 10.72
C GLY A 171 -22.77 -13.72 10.83
N VAL A 172 -22.49 -14.34 9.70
CA VAL A 172 -21.73 -15.59 9.59
C VAL A 172 -20.42 -15.29 8.89
N VAL A 173 -19.32 -15.54 9.56
CA VAL A 173 -18.00 -15.18 9.08
C VAL A 173 -17.08 -16.40 9.05
N TRP A 174 -16.24 -16.44 8.01
CA TRP A 174 -15.23 -17.45 7.84
C TRP A 174 -13.94 -16.82 7.34
N GLY A 175 -12.87 -16.94 8.12
CA GLY A 175 -11.61 -16.31 7.73
C GLY A 175 -10.44 -16.61 8.64
N GLY A 176 -9.32 -15.92 8.40
CA GLY A 176 -8.18 -15.96 9.31
C GLY A 176 -8.56 -15.39 10.68
N ILE A 177 -9.15 -14.18 10.66
CA ILE A 177 -9.78 -13.54 11.82
C ILE A 177 -11.23 -13.28 11.46
N GLY A 178 -12.15 -13.87 12.22
CA GLY A 178 -13.59 -13.72 12.06
C GLY A 178 -14.23 -13.05 13.27
N ILE A 179 -15.02 -11.99 13.05
CA ILE A 179 -15.80 -11.31 14.11
C ILE A 179 -17.26 -11.29 13.67
N GLY A 180 -18.13 -11.96 14.40
CA GLY A 180 -19.53 -12.06 13.99
C GLY A 180 -20.43 -12.78 14.99
N ILE A 181 -21.69 -13.02 14.58
CA ILE A 181 -22.60 -13.86 15.41
C ILE A 181 -22.09 -15.30 15.39
N PHE A 182 -21.84 -15.83 14.21
CA PHE A 182 -21.21 -17.14 14.01
C PHE A 182 -19.85 -16.91 13.37
N ALA A 183 -18.78 -17.13 14.13
CA ALA A 183 -17.42 -16.90 13.67
C ALA A 183 -16.65 -18.22 13.52
N PHE A 184 -16.04 -18.42 12.35
CA PHE A 184 -15.23 -19.58 12.03
C PHE A 184 -13.86 -19.10 11.53
N GLY A 185 -12.77 -19.67 12.05
CA GLY A 185 -11.45 -19.30 11.55
C GLY A 185 -10.28 -19.59 12.47
N GLY A 186 -9.12 -19.00 12.18
CA GLY A 186 -7.95 -19.10 13.05
C GLY A 186 -8.20 -18.44 14.41
N ILE A 187 -8.65 -17.20 14.40
CA ILE A 187 -9.15 -16.43 15.54
C ILE A 187 -10.62 -16.12 15.28
N ALA A 188 -11.50 -16.62 16.12
CA ALA A 188 -12.94 -16.43 16.01
C ALA A 188 -13.48 -15.70 17.24
N ILE A 189 -14.22 -14.60 17.02
CA ILE A 189 -14.79 -13.78 18.10
C ILE A 189 -16.28 -13.55 17.80
N GLY A 190 -17.15 -13.91 18.75
CA GLY A 190 -18.60 -13.73 18.51
C GLY A 190 -19.51 -14.28 19.58
N PHE A 191 -20.78 -14.52 19.20
CA PHE A 191 -21.70 -15.26 20.07
C PHE A 191 -21.39 -16.76 20.07
N TYR A 192 -21.12 -17.31 18.88
CA TYR A 192 -20.69 -18.68 18.64
C TYR A 192 -19.38 -18.63 17.87
N ALA A 193 -18.32 -19.14 18.43
CA ALA A 193 -16.99 -19.08 17.82
C ALA A 193 -16.36 -20.48 17.75
N ILE A 194 -15.85 -20.81 16.57
CA ILE A 194 -15.17 -22.08 16.32
C ILE A 194 -13.85 -21.78 15.60
N GLY A 195 -12.71 -22.16 16.21
CA GLY A 195 -11.42 -21.86 15.60
C GLY A 195 -10.23 -22.29 16.42
N GLY A 196 -9.02 -21.89 16.00
CA GLY A 196 -7.82 -22.15 16.80
C GLY A 196 -7.89 -21.46 18.15
N VAL A 197 -8.20 -20.16 18.14
CA VAL A 197 -8.53 -19.34 19.31
C VAL A 197 -9.97 -18.87 19.16
N ALA A 198 -10.85 -19.34 20.03
CA ALA A 198 -12.27 -19.01 20.02
C ALA A 198 -12.65 -18.21 21.27
N VAL A 199 -13.17 -16.99 21.05
CA VAL A 199 -13.69 -16.14 22.12
C VAL A 199 -15.17 -15.91 21.84
N ALA A 200 -16.04 -16.47 22.66
CA ALA A 200 -17.49 -16.37 22.44
C ALA A 200 -18.22 -15.97 23.70
N ARG A 201 -19.37 -15.30 23.50
CA ARG A 201 -20.26 -15.03 24.60
C ARG A 201 -20.97 -16.29 25.11
N GLU A 202 -21.44 -17.11 24.18
CA GLU A 202 -22.22 -18.31 24.49
C GLU A 202 -21.36 -19.57 24.36
N LEU A 203 -20.95 -19.95 23.17
CA LEU A 203 -20.23 -21.19 22.91
C LEU A 203 -18.93 -20.93 22.15
N ALA A 204 -17.83 -21.30 22.75
CA ALA A 204 -16.51 -21.32 22.14
C ALA A 204 -16.03 -22.76 21.97
N ALA A 205 -15.51 -23.11 20.78
CA ALA A 205 -14.90 -24.38 20.50
C ALA A 205 -13.59 -24.24 19.74
N GLY A 206 -12.51 -24.83 20.25
CA GLY A 206 -11.22 -24.75 19.58
C GLY A 206 -10.03 -25.12 20.45
N GLY A 207 -8.80 -24.80 19.98
CA GLY A 207 -7.59 -25.08 20.76
C GLY A 207 -7.59 -24.33 22.09
N ILE A 208 -7.84 -23.01 22.02
CA ILE A 208 -8.05 -22.14 23.18
C ILE A 208 -9.48 -21.61 23.08
N ALA A 209 -10.33 -21.95 24.02
CA ALA A 209 -11.73 -21.57 24.01
C ALA A 209 -12.09 -20.77 25.28
N THR A 210 -12.66 -19.59 25.10
CA THR A 210 -13.11 -18.70 26.17
C THR A 210 -14.56 -18.32 25.95
N GLY A 211 -15.47 -18.66 26.88
CA GLY A 211 -16.90 -18.35 26.75
C GLY A 211 -17.73 -18.97 27.87
N ARG A 212 -19.06 -18.75 27.84
CA ARG A 212 -19.93 -19.36 28.84
C ARG A 212 -19.83 -20.89 28.78
N VAL A 213 -19.90 -21.46 27.61
CA VAL A 213 -19.61 -22.87 27.34
C VAL A 213 -18.34 -22.95 26.50
N ALA A 214 -17.30 -23.58 26.99
CA ALA A 214 -16.02 -23.67 26.31
C ALA A 214 -15.59 -25.12 26.13
N ILE A 215 -15.24 -25.49 24.89
CA ILE A 215 -14.83 -26.84 24.48
C ILE A 215 -13.46 -26.72 23.80
N GLY A 216 -12.44 -27.36 24.34
CA GLY A 216 -11.08 -27.22 23.76
C GLY A 216 -9.98 -27.81 24.63
N ASN A 217 -8.73 -27.55 24.24
CA ASN A 217 -7.57 -28.02 25.02
C ASN A 217 -7.30 -27.10 26.21
N ILE A 218 -7.41 -25.77 26.00
CA ILE A 218 -7.32 -24.77 27.04
C ILE A 218 -8.67 -24.05 27.07
N VAL A 219 -9.39 -24.17 28.18
CA VAL A 219 -10.75 -23.67 28.27
C VAL A 219 -10.92 -22.74 29.48
N HIS A 220 -11.67 -21.66 29.25
CA HIS A 220 -12.02 -20.67 30.27
C HIS A 220 -13.52 -20.36 30.16
N GLY A 221 -14.31 -20.67 31.17
CA GLY A 221 -15.77 -20.45 31.16
C GLY A 221 -16.49 -21.02 32.34
N GLU A 222 -17.83 -20.83 32.37
CA GLU A 222 -18.70 -21.38 33.42
C GLU A 222 -18.86 -22.88 33.28
N GLN A 223 -18.96 -23.35 32.04
CA GLN A 223 -19.09 -24.76 31.71
C GLN A 223 -18.00 -25.14 30.70
N THR A 224 -17.10 -26.00 31.10
CA THR A 224 -15.93 -26.33 30.29
C THR A 224 -15.87 -27.86 30.03
N LEU A 225 -15.45 -28.20 28.81
CA LEU A 225 -15.15 -29.57 28.42
C LEU A 225 -13.76 -29.59 27.76
N LEU A 226 -12.84 -30.33 28.37
CA LEU A 226 -11.55 -30.60 27.77
C LEU A 226 -11.69 -31.61 26.63
N THR A 227 -11.06 -31.31 25.49
CA THR A 227 -11.13 -32.21 24.33
C THR A 227 -10.19 -33.40 24.48
N GLU A 228 -9.13 -33.25 25.28
CA GLU A 228 -8.13 -34.28 25.50
C GLU A 228 -8.74 -35.50 26.21
N GLY A 229 -8.74 -36.65 25.52
CA GLY A 229 -9.34 -37.89 26.01
C GLY A 229 -10.86 -37.98 25.90
N THR A 230 -11.53 -36.99 25.31
CA THR A 230 -12.99 -36.96 25.20
C THR A 230 -13.43 -37.41 23.80
N THR A 231 -14.35 -38.36 23.73
CA THR A 231 -14.92 -38.84 22.46
C THR A 231 -15.90 -37.83 21.86
N GLY A 232 -16.00 -37.78 20.51
CA GLY A 232 -16.97 -36.90 19.84
C GLY A 232 -18.44 -37.11 20.29
N GLY A 233 -18.78 -38.30 20.78
CA GLY A 233 -20.09 -38.57 21.37
C GLY A 233 -20.34 -37.78 22.66
N ALA A 234 -19.36 -37.73 23.55
CA ALA A 234 -19.45 -36.97 24.81
C ALA A 234 -19.50 -35.46 24.55
N ILE A 235 -18.77 -34.96 23.55
CA ILE A 235 -18.85 -33.57 23.11
C ILE A 235 -20.26 -33.24 22.63
N LYS A 236 -20.85 -34.10 21.81
CA LYS A 236 -22.22 -33.95 21.32
C LYS A 236 -23.24 -33.89 22.46
N GLU A 237 -23.14 -34.83 23.41
CA GLU A 237 -24.01 -34.88 24.57
C GLU A 237 -23.87 -33.61 25.42
N PHE A 238 -22.66 -33.15 25.67
CA PHE A 238 -22.38 -31.91 26.40
C PHE A 238 -22.99 -30.68 25.73
N ILE A 239 -22.88 -30.58 24.40
CA ILE A 239 -23.48 -29.47 23.62
C ILE A 239 -25.01 -29.54 23.72
N LEU A 240 -25.62 -30.70 23.49
CA LEU A 240 -27.07 -30.85 23.49
C LEU A 240 -27.67 -30.67 24.88
N ARG A 241 -26.93 -30.97 25.94
CA ARG A 241 -27.35 -30.72 27.33
C ARG A 241 -27.45 -29.20 27.61
N ASN A 242 -26.52 -28.41 27.07
CA ASN A 242 -26.50 -26.97 27.27
C ASN A 242 -27.36 -26.21 26.27
N TYR A 243 -27.47 -26.72 25.04
CA TYR A 243 -28.22 -26.14 23.93
C TYR A 243 -29.03 -27.21 23.18
N PRO A 244 -30.20 -27.63 23.73
CA PRO A 244 -30.98 -28.71 23.13
C PRO A 244 -31.48 -28.41 21.71
N ASN A 245 -31.66 -27.14 21.36
CA ASN A 245 -32.15 -26.69 20.05
C ASN A 245 -31.02 -26.18 19.11
N MET A 246 -29.75 -26.53 19.37
CA MET A 246 -28.64 -26.09 18.51
C MET A 246 -28.73 -26.76 17.13
N TRP A 247 -28.39 -25.99 16.10
CA TRP A 247 -28.36 -26.48 14.72
C TRP A 247 -27.41 -27.68 14.58
N GLY A 248 -27.91 -28.80 14.05
CA GLY A 248 -27.13 -30.03 13.91
C GLY A 248 -25.82 -29.88 13.14
N ILE A 249 -25.76 -28.93 12.22
CA ILE A 249 -24.54 -28.61 11.47
C ILE A 249 -23.43 -28.08 12.40
N ILE A 250 -23.76 -27.19 13.33
CA ILE A 250 -22.80 -26.61 14.30
C ILE A 250 -22.30 -27.70 15.24
N VAL A 251 -23.22 -28.54 15.75
CA VAL A 251 -22.87 -29.68 16.59
C VAL A 251 -21.90 -30.62 15.86
N ARG A 252 -22.15 -30.91 14.59
CA ARG A 252 -21.31 -31.77 13.76
C ARG A 252 -19.92 -31.16 13.52
N LEU A 253 -19.84 -29.87 13.27
CA LEU A 253 -18.56 -29.17 13.11
C LEU A 253 -17.72 -29.22 14.38
N ILE A 254 -18.32 -28.99 15.54
CA ILE A 254 -17.61 -29.04 16.83
C ILE A 254 -17.15 -30.45 17.17
N THR A 255 -17.97 -31.48 16.90
CA THR A 255 -17.59 -32.86 17.16
C THR A 255 -16.43 -33.35 16.29
N MET A 256 -16.20 -32.75 15.13
CA MET A 256 -15.04 -33.06 14.28
C MET A 256 -13.70 -32.50 14.85
N ILE A 257 -13.76 -31.51 15.73
CA ILE A 257 -12.55 -30.94 16.37
C ILE A 257 -11.98 -31.89 17.43
N GLY A 258 -12.81 -32.77 17.97
CA GLY A 258 -12.43 -33.76 19.00
C GLY A 258 -11.99 -35.12 18.44
N GLN A 259 -11.78 -35.25 17.13
CA GLN A 259 -11.21 -36.45 16.49
C GLN A 259 -9.79 -36.16 16.00
#